data_d48679757fac4075837f39c4b3e5f5a7
#
_entry.id   d48679757fac4075837f39c4b3e5f5a7
#
_cell.length_a   1.000
_cell.length_b   1.000
_cell.length_c   1.000
_cell.angle_alpha   90.00
_cell.angle_beta   90.00
_cell.angle_gamma   90.00
#
_symmetry.space_group_name_H-M   'P 1'
#
loop_
_entity.id
_entity.type
_entity.pdbx_description
1 polymer ?
#
loop_
_entity_poly.entity_id
_entity_poly.type
_entity_poly.pdbx_seq_one_letter_code
_entity_poly.pdbx_strand_id
1 'polypeptide(L)'
;MHMSNQIKEKKYSDRIKTIEKEPKIRNAFIAISEDSDVDRSIIPGPKKTVARIKYETLIENPYKFTERHFFYEVHVVRRKRNDLKIDSYQIKRSPLVQKFGWGIHVDNEGRLALIAKESSIYSELVANDDIKKIKAYKRKKA
;
A
#
# COMPACT_ATOMS: atom_id res chain seq x y z
N MET A 1 24.49 -18.86 17.23
CA MET A 1 23.29 -18.80 16.37
C MET A 1 22.27 -17.77 16.82
N HIS A 2 22.03 -17.62 18.10
CA HIS A 2 21.10 -16.60 18.61
C HIS A 2 21.55 -15.18 18.30
N MET A 3 22.85 -14.91 18.30
CA MET A 3 23.39 -13.58 18.03
C MET A 3 23.10 -13.11 16.59
N SER A 4 23.12 -13.98 15.59
CA SER A 4 22.87 -13.58 14.20
C SER A 4 21.40 -13.19 13.98
N ASN A 5 20.46 -13.86 14.67
CA ASN A 5 19.05 -13.50 14.61
C ASN A 5 18.78 -12.15 15.29
N GLN A 6 19.40 -11.90 16.43
CA GLN A 6 19.27 -10.63 17.14
C GLN A 6 19.83 -9.47 16.32
N ILE A 7 20.94 -9.67 15.62
CA ILE A 7 21.52 -8.66 14.74
C ILE A 7 20.60 -8.36 13.57
N LYS A 8 20.00 -9.39 12.97
CA LYS A 8 19.06 -9.20 11.86
C LYS A 8 17.82 -8.45 12.30
N GLU A 9 17.26 -8.79 13.46
CA GLU A 9 16.09 -8.13 14.01
C GLU A 9 16.37 -6.66 14.32
N LYS A 10 17.53 -6.37 14.89
CA LYS A 10 17.93 -4.99 15.18
C LYS A 10 18.10 -4.16 13.90
N LYS A 11 18.74 -4.73 12.87
CA LYS A 11 18.89 -4.05 11.59
C LYS A 11 17.54 -3.77 10.92
N TYR A 12 16.62 -4.72 10.97
CA TYR A 12 15.27 -4.55 10.46
C TYR A 12 14.56 -3.42 11.22
N SER A 13 14.58 -3.47 12.54
CA SER A 13 13.94 -2.47 13.39
C SER A 13 14.48 -1.06 13.15
N ASP A 14 15.80 -0.91 13.06
CA ASP A 14 16.43 0.38 12.79
C ASP A 14 16.04 0.92 11.42
N ARG A 15 15.99 0.04 10.41
CA ARG A 15 15.62 0.40 9.05
C ARG A 15 14.16 0.85 8.97
N ILE A 16 13.26 0.16 9.69
CA ILE A 16 11.86 0.53 9.76
C ILE A 16 11.68 1.90 10.41
N LYS A 17 12.39 2.18 11.49
CA LYS A 17 12.35 3.50 12.13
C LYS A 17 12.74 4.61 11.16
N THR A 18 13.79 4.39 10.36
CA THR A 18 14.22 5.35 9.34
C THR A 18 13.16 5.53 8.26
N ILE A 19 12.57 4.44 7.80
CA ILE A 19 11.55 4.43 6.75
C ILE A 19 10.30 5.18 7.20
N GLU A 20 9.87 5.00 8.45
CA GLU A 20 8.65 5.60 8.97
C GLU A 20 8.79 7.03 9.47
N LYS A 21 10.02 7.50 9.65
CA LYS A 21 10.28 8.81 10.25
C LYS A 21 9.61 9.96 9.54
N GLU A 22 9.55 9.92 8.20
CA GLU A 22 8.95 10.98 7.39
C GLU A 22 8.13 10.39 6.24
N PRO A 23 6.87 10.02 6.50
CA PRO A 23 6.02 9.52 5.41
C PRO A 23 5.78 10.63 4.38
N LYS A 24 5.84 10.26 3.11
CA LYS A 24 5.65 11.21 2.00
C LYS A 24 4.19 11.59 1.81
N ILE A 25 3.28 10.72 2.22
CA ILE A 25 1.84 10.92 2.04
C ILE A 25 1.18 10.85 3.41
N ARG A 26 0.27 11.78 3.67
CA ARG A 26 -0.52 11.82 4.91
C ARG A 26 -1.89 12.37 4.62
N ASN A 27 -2.87 11.94 5.38
CA ASN A 27 -4.24 12.45 5.35
C ASN A 27 -4.77 12.53 3.92
N ALA A 28 -4.75 11.40 3.23
CA ALA A 28 -5.07 11.32 1.82
C ALA A 28 -5.91 10.10 1.49
N PHE A 29 -6.61 10.17 0.36
CA PHE A 29 -7.31 9.02 -0.18
C PHE A 29 -6.92 8.83 -1.64
N ILE A 30 -6.43 7.63 -1.96
CA ILE A 30 -6.11 7.25 -3.32
C ILE A 30 -7.30 6.48 -3.87
N ALA A 31 -8.08 7.13 -4.74
CA ALA A 31 -9.23 6.51 -5.38
C ALA A 31 -8.78 5.56 -6.48
N ILE A 32 -9.64 4.63 -6.84
CA ILE A 32 -9.34 3.70 -7.94
C ILE A 32 -9.13 4.49 -9.23
N SER A 33 -8.39 3.88 -10.16
CA SER A 33 -8.08 4.51 -11.44
C SER A 33 -9.35 4.82 -12.23
N GLU A 34 -9.39 5.97 -12.91
CA GLU A 34 -10.54 6.39 -13.70
C GLU A 34 -10.84 5.43 -14.85
N ASP A 35 -9.83 4.75 -15.39
CA ASP A 35 -10.01 3.80 -16.47
C ASP A 35 -10.13 2.34 -15.99
N SER A 36 -10.35 2.15 -14.70
CA SER A 36 -10.65 0.83 -14.15
C SER A 36 -12.07 0.43 -14.54
N ASP A 37 -12.21 -0.78 -15.04
CA ASP A 37 -13.48 -1.31 -15.54
C ASP A 37 -14.17 -2.25 -14.55
N VAL A 38 -13.69 -2.31 -13.30
CA VAL A 38 -14.29 -3.16 -12.28
C VAL A 38 -15.40 -2.42 -11.55
N ASP A 39 -16.50 -3.11 -11.29
CA ASP A 39 -17.64 -2.55 -10.56
C ASP A 39 -17.48 -2.64 -9.06
N ARG A 40 -16.67 -3.57 -8.59
CA ARG A 40 -16.44 -3.81 -7.18
C ARG A 40 -15.02 -4.30 -6.95
N SER A 41 -14.58 -4.24 -5.69
CA SER A 41 -13.24 -4.69 -5.32
C SER A 41 -13.10 -6.20 -5.51
N ILE A 42 -11.96 -6.59 -6.05
CA ILE A 42 -11.66 -7.97 -6.40
C ILE A 42 -10.40 -8.40 -5.66
N ILE A 43 -10.43 -9.59 -5.07
CA ILE A 43 -9.25 -10.17 -4.44
C ILE A 43 -8.30 -10.66 -5.52
N PRO A 44 -7.07 -10.13 -5.58
CA PRO A 44 -6.12 -10.59 -6.60
C PRO A 44 -5.77 -12.07 -6.44
N GLY A 45 -5.65 -12.78 -7.53
CA GLY A 45 -5.21 -14.17 -7.59
C GLY A 45 -4.29 -14.38 -8.77
N PRO A 46 -3.53 -15.49 -8.83
CA PRO A 46 -3.30 -16.52 -7.80
C PRO A 46 -2.50 -16.04 -6.58
N LYS A 47 -2.48 -16.88 -5.54
CA LYS A 47 -1.96 -16.52 -4.20
C LYS A 47 -0.53 -16.01 -4.18
N LYS A 48 0.34 -16.46 -5.05
CA LYS A 48 1.76 -16.09 -5.02
C LYS A 48 2.10 -14.88 -5.89
N THR A 49 1.12 -14.27 -6.52
CA THR A 49 1.37 -13.07 -7.31
C THR A 49 1.72 -11.88 -6.42
N VAL A 50 2.47 -10.93 -6.96
CA VAL A 50 2.84 -9.72 -6.22
C VAL A 50 1.60 -8.94 -5.81
N ALA A 51 0.60 -8.84 -6.69
CA ALA A 51 -0.65 -8.15 -6.38
C ALA A 51 -1.36 -8.80 -5.18
N ARG A 52 -1.39 -10.13 -5.11
CA ARG A 52 -2.00 -10.85 -3.99
C ARG A 52 -1.23 -10.62 -2.69
N ILE A 53 0.10 -10.62 -2.74
CA ILE A 53 0.94 -10.34 -1.57
C ILE A 53 0.67 -8.93 -1.05
N LYS A 54 0.58 -7.96 -1.94
CA LYS A 54 0.23 -6.58 -1.58
C LYS A 54 -1.15 -6.50 -0.94
N TYR A 55 -2.13 -7.19 -1.52
CA TYR A 55 -3.48 -7.23 -0.99
C TYR A 55 -3.49 -7.81 0.43
N GLU A 56 -2.88 -8.99 0.62
CA GLU A 56 -2.86 -9.64 1.93
C GLU A 56 -2.13 -8.79 2.97
N THR A 57 -1.04 -8.14 2.58
CA THR A 57 -0.28 -7.29 3.49
C THR A 57 -1.14 -6.15 4.05
N LEU A 58 -1.93 -5.52 3.21
CA LEU A 58 -2.77 -4.38 3.63
C LEU A 58 -4.08 -4.82 4.27
N ILE A 59 -4.74 -5.85 3.74
CA ILE A 59 -6.05 -6.25 4.27
C ILE A 59 -5.94 -6.86 5.68
N GLU A 60 -4.84 -7.52 5.96
CA GLU A 60 -4.59 -8.12 7.27
C GLU A 60 -4.03 -7.12 8.28
N ASN A 61 -3.54 -5.96 7.82
CA ASN A 61 -2.84 -5.00 8.67
C ASN A 61 -3.30 -3.56 8.38
N PRO A 62 -4.58 -3.25 8.61
CA PRO A 62 -5.09 -1.89 8.36
C PRO A 62 -4.38 -0.88 9.25
N TYR A 63 -3.92 0.21 8.63
CA TYR A 63 -3.24 1.33 9.30
C TYR A 63 -1.99 0.92 10.08
N LYS A 64 -1.27 -0.09 9.58
CA LYS A 64 -0.01 -0.53 10.18
C LYS A 64 1.22 0.01 9.44
N PHE A 65 1.18 -0.01 8.12
CA PHE A 65 2.35 0.33 7.30
C PHE A 65 2.20 1.68 6.63
N THR A 66 3.27 2.50 6.68
CA THR A 66 3.41 3.65 5.79
C THR A 66 3.75 3.15 4.38
N GLU A 67 3.71 4.04 3.37
CA GLU A 67 3.99 3.66 1.99
C GLU A 67 5.35 2.94 1.86
N ARG A 68 6.40 3.52 2.38
CA ARG A 68 7.72 2.90 2.32
C ARG A 68 7.79 1.59 3.08
N HIS A 69 7.26 1.57 4.28
CA HIS A 69 7.24 0.37 5.11
C HIS A 69 6.46 -0.74 4.41
N PHE A 70 5.35 -0.41 3.78
CA PHE A 70 4.56 -1.36 3.00
C PHE A 70 5.39 -2.01 1.89
N PHE A 71 6.07 -1.22 1.07
CA PHE A 71 6.89 -1.77 0.00
C PHE A 71 8.06 -2.59 0.55
N TYR A 72 8.65 -2.16 1.65
CA TYR A 72 9.68 -2.95 2.33
C TYR A 72 9.12 -4.30 2.77
N GLU A 73 7.98 -4.31 3.43
CA GLU A 73 7.34 -5.54 3.90
C GLU A 73 7.03 -6.49 2.72
N VAL A 74 6.48 -5.97 1.64
CA VAL A 74 6.10 -6.78 0.47
C VAL A 74 7.34 -7.35 -0.23
N HIS A 75 8.27 -6.50 -0.60
CA HIS A 75 9.35 -6.90 -1.49
C HIS A 75 10.56 -7.48 -0.76
N VAL A 76 10.96 -6.87 0.34
CA VAL A 76 12.16 -7.30 1.05
C VAL A 76 11.84 -8.44 2.03
N VAL A 77 10.80 -8.29 2.84
CA VAL A 77 10.48 -9.27 3.87
C VAL A 77 9.78 -10.49 3.26
N ARG A 78 8.63 -10.28 2.61
CA ARG A 78 7.80 -11.39 2.13
C ARG A 78 8.34 -12.05 0.88
N ARG A 79 8.84 -11.25 -0.08
CA ARG A 79 9.37 -11.77 -1.34
C ARG A 79 10.88 -12.04 -1.29
N LYS A 80 11.55 -11.62 -0.23
CA LYS A 80 13.01 -11.79 -0.05
C LYS A 80 13.82 -11.18 -1.19
N ARG A 81 13.37 -10.04 -1.71
CA ARG A 81 14.02 -9.33 -2.82
C ARG A 81 14.84 -8.16 -2.28
N ASN A 82 16.04 -8.47 -1.80
CA ASN A 82 16.97 -7.46 -1.25
C ASN A 82 17.60 -6.58 -2.33
N ASP A 83 17.48 -6.98 -3.59
CA ASP A 83 18.05 -6.28 -4.75
C ASP A 83 17.21 -5.10 -5.22
N LEU A 84 15.94 -5.00 -4.79
CA LEU A 84 15.04 -3.96 -5.25
C LEU A 84 15.23 -2.67 -4.46
N LYS A 85 15.29 -1.55 -5.18
CA LYS A 85 15.35 -0.21 -4.58
C LYS A 85 13.91 0.32 -4.47
N ILE A 86 13.34 0.20 -3.28
CA ILE A 86 11.92 0.52 -3.06
C ILE A 86 11.64 2.00 -2.83
N ASP A 87 12.68 2.84 -2.72
CA ASP A 87 12.53 4.25 -2.36
C ASP A 87 11.70 5.07 -3.37
N SER A 88 11.69 4.65 -4.63
CA SER A 88 10.93 5.32 -5.68
C SER A 88 9.55 4.73 -5.91
N TYR A 89 9.19 3.66 -5.22
CA TYR A 89 7.90 3.00 -5.42
C TYR A 89 6.77 3.86 -4.87
N GLN A 90 5.68 3.95 -5.64
CA GLN A 90 4.52 4.76 -5.31
C GLN A 90 3.26 3.90 -5.26
N ILE A 91 2.53 4.00 -4.15
CA ILE A 91 1.32 3.19 -3.96
C ILE A 91 0.23 3.51 -4.98
N LYS A 92 0.17 4.74 -5.49
CA LYS A 92 -0.81 5.13 -6.51
C LYS A 92 -0.61 4.43 -7.85
N ARG A 93 0.51 3.74 -8.04
CA ARG A 93 0.79 2.91 -9.23
C ARG A 93 0.45 1.44 -9.02
N SER A 94 0.00 1.08 -7.83
CA SER A 94 -0.28 -0.31 -7.50
C SER A 94 -1.42 -0.87 -8.35
N PRO A 95 -1.34 -2.14 -8.77
CA PRO A 95 -2.46 -2.81 -9.43
C PRO A 95 -3.73 -2.81 -8.56
N LEU A 96 -3.62 -2.74 -7.24
CA LEU A 96 -4.77 -2.69 -6.33
C LEU A 96 -5.71 -1.54 -6.69
N VAL A 97 -5.15 -0.35 -6.94
CA VAL A 97 -5.96 0.82 -7.31
C VAL A 97 -6.20 0.92 -8.81
N GLN A 98 -5.34 0.31 -9.63
CA GLN A 98 -5.48 0.37 -11.08
C GLN A 98 -6.41 -0.68 -11.65
N LYS A 99 -6.41 -1.89 -11.10
CA LYS A 99 -7.09 -3.05 -11.68
C LYS A 99 -8.10 -3.71 -10.76
N PHE A 100 -7.85 -3.72 -9.46
CA PHE A 100 -8.61 -4.58 -8.54
C PHE A 100 -9.66 -3.84 -7.72
N GLY A 101 -9.83 -2.55 -7.95
CA GLY A 101 -10.93 -1.79 -7.36
C GLY A 101 -10.79 -1.50 -5.87
N TRP A 102 -9.56 -1.39 -5.37
CA TRP A 102 -9.30 -1.05 -3.97
C TRP A 102 -8.79 0.38 -3.86
N GLY A 103 -9.53 1.25 -3.17
CA GLY A 103 -8.98 2.54 -2.77
C GLY A 103 -8.03 2.35 -1.59
N ILE A 104 -7.22 3.36 -1.32
CA ILE A 104 -6.27 3.32 -0.20
C ILE A 104 -6.41 4.61 0.60
N HIS A 105 -6.81 4.46 1.87
CA HIS A 105 -6.83 5.58 2.81
C HIS A 105 -5.47 5.67 3.49
N VAL A 106 -4.96 6.88 3.58
CA VAL A 106 -3.69 7.19 4.25
C VAL A 106 -4.03 8.10 5.42
N ASP A 107 -3.78 7.64 6.63
CA ASP A 107 -4.14 8.41 7.81
C ASP A 107 -3.15 9.56 8.10
N ASN A 108 -3.33 10.24 9.22
CA ASN A 108 -2.48 11.37 9.60
C ASN A 108 -1.02 11.00 9.86
N GLU A 109 -0.77 9.73 10.14
CA GLU A 109 0.59 9.22 10.34
C GLU A 109 1.19 8.61 9.07
N GLY A 110 0.45 8.64 7.97
CA GLY A 110 0.89 8.07 6.70
C GLY A 110 0.66 6.58 6.58
N ARG A 111 -0.15 6.00 7.45
CA ARG A 111 -0.40 4.55 7.46
C ARG A 111 -1.57 4.19 6.56
N LEU A 112 -1.44 3.08 5.88
CA LEU A 112 -2.30 2.67 4.77
C LEU A 112 -3.37 1.67 5.18
N ALA A 113 -4.56 1.78 4.58
CA ALA A 113 -5.60 0.76 4.68
C ALA A 113 -6.34 0.65 3.36
N LEU A 114 -6.71 -0.57 2.99
CA LEU A 114 -7.53 -0.82 1.80
C LEU A 114 -9.00 -0.48 2.08
N ILE A 115 -9.61 0.19 1.12
CA ILE A 115 -11.03 0.57 1.18
C ILE A 115 -11.72 0.00 -0.06
N ALA A 116 -12.69 -0.87 0.15
CA ALA A 116 -13.41 -1.48 -0.96
C ALA A 116 -14.26 -0.43 -1.70
N LYS A 117 -14.24 -0.49 -3.02
CA LYS A 117 -14.99 0.45 -3.88
C LYS A 117 -16.47 0.49 -3.53
N GLU A 118 -17.06 -0.66 -3.25
CA GLU A 118 -18.48 -0.80 -2.96
C GLU A 118 -18.87 -0.42 -1.53
N SER A 119 -17.90 -0.07 -0.69
CA SER A 119 -18.17 0.27 0.71
C SER A 119 -18.68 1.71 0.88
N SER A 120 -19.48 1.95 1.90
CA SER A 120 -19.94 3.30 2.25
C SER A 120 -18.75 4.20 2.65
N ILE A 121 -17.73 3.60 3.26
CA ILE A 121 -16.52 4.33 3.65
C ILE A 121 -15.82 4.93 2.43
N TYR A 122 -15.80 4.21 1.31
CA TYR A 122 -15.22 4.71 0.06
C TYR A 122 -15.91 6.02 -0.36
N SER A 123 -17.23 6.02 -0.39
CA SER A 123 -18.01 7.21 -0.76
C SER A 123 -17.79 8.36 0.20
N GLU A 124 -17.73 8.07 1.50
CA GLU A 124 -17.48 9.08 2.53
C GLU A 124 -16.10 9.72 2.36
N LEU A 125 -15.07 8.92 2.07
CA LEU A 125 -13.73 9.44 1.87
C LEU A 125 -13.63 10.30 0.61
N VAL A 126 -14.30 9.89 -0.46
CA VAL A 126 -14.34 10.70 -1.70
C VAL A 126 -15.01 12.03 -1.44
N ALA A 127 -16.06 12.07 -0.64
CA ALA A 127 -16.83 13.28 -0.36
C ALA A 127 -16.20 14.19 0.70
N ASN A 128 -15.20 13.72 1.43
CA ASN A 128 -14.61 14.47 2.53
C ASN A 128 -13.56 15.47 2.01
N ASP A 129 -13.89 16.75 2.04
CA ASP A 129 -13.03 17.81 1.54
C ASP A 129 -11.77 18.02 2.40
N ASP A 130 -11.76 17.55 3.64
CA ASP A 130 -10.59 17.68 4.52
C ASP A 130 -9.51 16.66 4.21
N ILE A 131 -9.79 15.68 3.36
CA ILE A 131 -8.86 14.65 2.96
C ILE A 131 -8.39 14.90 1.54
N LYS A 132 -7.06 14.95 1.35
CA LYS A 132 -6.46 15.16 0.03
C LYS A 132 -6.78 13.96 -0.87
N LYS A 133 -7.24 14.24 -2.09
CA LYS A 133 -7.49 13.18 -3.08
C LYS A 133 -6.29 13.04 -3.97
N ILE A 134 -5.75 11.82 -4.07
CA ILE A 134 -4.64 11.49 -4.95
C ILE A 134 -5.17 10.59 -6.05
N LYS A 135 -4.90 10.95 -7.30
CA LYS A 135 -5.33 10.14 -8.44
C LYS A 135 -4.39 8.97 -8.65
N ALA A 136 -4.94 7.77 -8.79
CA ALA A 136 -4.17 6.61 -9.20
C ALA A 136 -3.74 6.79 -10.65
N TYR A 137 -2.60 6.20 -11.02
CA TYR A 137 -2.19 6.19 -12.42
C TYR A 137 -3.18 5.35 -13.24
N LYS A 138 -3.44 5.78 -14.47
CA LYS A 138 -4.32 5.06 -15.40
C LYS A 138 -3.65 3.77 -15.86
N ARG A 139 -4.46 2.76 -16.10
CA ARG A 139 -4.00 1.46 -16.63
C ARG A 139 -3.45 1.59 -18.03
N LYS A 140 -4.07 2.44 -18.84
CA LYS A 140 -3.73 2.65 -20.24
C LYS A 140 -3.15 4.04 -20.41
N LYS A 141 -2.11 4.14 -21.24
CA LYS A 141 -1.61 5.44 -21.64
C LYS A 141 -2.62 6.06 -22.60
N ALA A 142 -2.97 7.28 -22.33
CA ALA A 142 -3.89 8.02 -23.18
C ALA A 142 -3.29 8.23 -24.56
#